data_7318dbe529907ab7ced64e8089d2538f
#
_entry.id   7318dbe529907ab7ced64e8089d2538f
#
_cell.length_a   1.000
_cell.length_b   1.000
_cell.length_c   1.000
_cell.angle_alpha   90.00
_cell.angle_beta   90.00
_cell.angle_gamma   90.00
#
_symmetry.space_group_name_H-M   'P 1'
#
loop_
_entity.id
_entity.type
_entity.pdbx_description
1 polymer ?
#
loop_
_entity_poly.entity_id
_entity_poly.type
_entity_poly.pdbx_seq_one_letter_code
_entity_poly.pdbx_strand_id
1 'polypeptide(L)'
;MRDLRRLLDCLYIGQLSSQVDTSDMGMIDLTLLPAFEIAFLEMRLLNFQYRDVKGVTTNRTIEPQAMLILPPLWYLVAWDPTRRDFRHFRMDRISKPEYIETTFRRRYVPFESHVSPIRDLSR
;
A
#
# COMPACT_ATOMS: atom_id res chain seq x y z
N MET A 1 -16.42 9.47 12.54
CA MET A 1 -15.59 8.25 12.51
C MET A 1 -15.86 7.33 11.34
N ARG A 2 -16.64 7.82 10.35
CA ARG A 2 -16.88 7.04 9.14
C ARG A 2 -15.60 6.68 8.41
N ASP A 3 -14.63 7.61 8.41
CA ASP A 3 -13.39 7.42 7.64
C ASP A 3 -12.50 6.34 8.28
N LEU A 4 -12.47 6.29 9.63
CA LEU A 4 -11.70 5.25 10.31
C LEU A 4 -12.23 3.85 9.97
N ARG A 5 -13.56 3.68 9.94
CA ARG A 5 -14.17 2.40 9.59
C ARG A 5 -13.82 2.00 8.15
N ARG A 6 -13.86 2.97 7.23
CA ARG A 6 -13.51 2.70 5.83
C ARG A 6 -12.05 2.33 5.70
N LEU A 7 -11.17 2.96 6.47
CA LEU A 7 -9.75 2.61 6.47
C LEU A 7 -9.53 1.20 6.96
N LEU A 8 -10.26 0.76 8.00
CA LEU A 8 -10.14 -0.62 8.48
C LEU A 8 -10.49 -1.63 7.40
N ASP A 9 -11.37 -1.28 6.48
CA ASP A 9 -11.75 -2.16 5.38
C ASP A 9 -10.63 -2.36 4.36
N CYS A 10 -9.59 -1.52 4.38
CA CYS A 10 -8.45 -1.66 3.48
C CYS A 10 -7.23 -2.30 4.13
N LEU A 11 -7.31 -2.66 5.41
CA LEU A 11 -6.17 -3.21 6.15
C LEU A 11 -6.22 -4.73 6.18
N TYR A 12 -5.12 -5.35 5.77
CA TYR A 12 -4.96 -6.80 5.72
C TYR A 12 -3.68 -7.21 6.43
N ILE A 13 -3.65 -8.41 6.97
CA ILE A 13 -2.49 -8.94 7.68
C ILE A 13 -2.20 -10.36 7.24
N GLY A 14 -0.94 -10.72 7.19
CA GLY A 14 -0.49 -12.07 6.86
C GLY A 14 0.88 -12.31 7.46
N GLN A 15 1.55 -13.34 6.98
CA GLN A 15 2.91 -13.69 7.41
C GLN A 15 3.90 -13.39 6.31
N LEU A 16 5.01 -12.76 6.70
CA LEU A 16 6.11 -12.50 5.77
C LEU A 16 6.83 -13.82 5.48
N SER A 17 7.16 -14.04 4.21
CA SER A 17 7.98 -15.17 3.83
C SER A 17 9.36 -15.05 4.48
N SER A 18 9.91 -16.19 4.95
CA SER A 18 11.27 -16.23 5.51
C SER A 18 12.35 -15.88 4.48
N GLN A 19 12.00 -15.88 3.21
CA GLN A 19 12.91 -15.55 2.11
C GLN A 19 13.08 -14.04 1.91
N VAL A 20 12.22 -13.22 2.51
CA VAL A 20 12.31 -11.78 2.36
C VAL A 20 13.35 -11.22 3.31
N ASP A 21 14.30 -10.45 2.76
CA ASP A 21 15.34 -9.79 3.54
C ASP A 21 14.78 -8.54 4.20
N THR A 22 14.89 -8.45 5.52
CA THR A 22 14.45 -7.29 6.29
C THR A 22 15.63 -6.49 6.86
N SER A 23 16.86 -6.86 6.52
CA SER A 23 18.05 -6.21 7.08
C SER A 23 18.18 -4.74 6.67
N ASP A 24 17.58 -4.36 5.53
CA ASP A 24 17.58 -2.99 5.02
C ASP A 24 16.33 -2.22 5.37
N MET A 25 15.52 -2.71 6.30
CA MET A 25 14.27 -2.07 6.68
C MET A 25 14.53 -0.66 7.23
N GLY A 26 13.82 0.32 6.65
CA GLY A 26 13.95 1.72 7.03
C GLY A 26 12.67 2.27 7.64
N MET A 27 12.66 3.58 7.84
CA MET A 27 11.49 4.26 8.38
C MET A 27 10.52 4.61 7.27
N ILE A 28 9.23 4.59 7.61
CA ILE A 28 8.17 5.02 6.70
C ILE A 28 8.10 6.55 6.74
N ASP A 29 8.02 7.17 5.56
CA ASP A 29 7.83 8.62 5.44
C ASP A 29 6.53 9.01 6.15
N LEU A 30 6.61 9.98 7.08
CA LEU A 30 5.47 10.39 7.89
C LEU A 30 4.33 11.00 7.06
N THR A 31 4.62 11.48 5.86
CA THR A 31 3.59 12.05 4.98
C THR A 31 2.85 11.00 4.17
N LEU A 32 3.32 9.75 4.16
CA LEU A 32 2.72 8.70 3.35
C LEU A 32 1.31 8.32 3.84
N LEU A 33 1.14 8.13 5.14
CA LEU A 33 -0.16 7.69 5.66
C LEU A 33 -1.28 8.71 5.41
N PRO A 34 -1.08 10.02 5.67
CA PRO A 34 -2.09 11.01 5.32
C PRO A 34 -2.39 11.06 3.82
N ALA A 35 -1.37 10.97 2.96
CA ALA A 35 -1.56 10.99 1.51
C ALA A 35 -2.32 9.74 1.04
N PHE A 36 -1.96 8.57 1.59
CA PHE A 36 -2.67 7.33 1.30
C PHE A 36 -4.14 7.41 1.74
N GLU A 37 -4.38 7.94 2.94
CA GLU A 37 -5.74 8.05 3.48
C GLU A 37 -6.64 8.81 2.52
N ILE A 38 -6.20 9.99 2.08
CA ILE A 38 -6.98 10.82 1.16
C ILE A 38 -7.15 10.09 -0.18
N ALA A 39 -6.06 9.57 -0.73
CA ALA A 39 -6.09 8.88 -2.02
C ALA A 39 -7.02 7.65 -1.97
N PHE A 40 -6.97 6.89 -0.88
CA PHE A 40 -7.82 5.71 -0.73
C PHE A 40 -9.29 6.09 -0.57
N LEU A 41 -9.59 7.00 0.37
CA LEU A 41 -10.99 7.35 0.67
C LEU A 41 -11.67 8.07 -0.48
N GLU A 42 -10.94 8.91 -1.21
CA GLU A 42 -11.50 9.68 -2.33
C GLU A 42 -11.26 9.00 -3.68
N MET A 43 -10.67 7.82 -3.68
CA MET A 43 -10.35 7.07 -4.89
C MET A 43 -9.57 7.91 -5.90
N ARG A 44 -8.49 8.52 -5.44
CA ARG A 44 -7.57 9.31 -6.25
C ARG A 44 -6.27 8.56 -6.47
N LEU A 45 -5.66 8.77 -7.63
CA LEU A 45 -4.33 8.22 -7.89
C LEU A 45 -3.32 8.78 -6.90
N LEU A 46 -2.34 7.97 -6.56
CA LEU A 46 -1.24 8.35 -5.67
C LEU A 46 0.06 8.29 -6.47
N ASN A 47 0.83 9.37 -6.42
CA ASN A 47 2.14 9.46 -7.04
C ASN A 47 3.21 9.43 -5.96
N PHE A 48 4.31 8.73 -6.22
CA PHE A 48 5.44 8.71 -5.30
C PHE A 48 6.70 8.25 -6.00
N GLN A 49 7.84 8.44 -5.33
CA GLN A 49 9.10 7.86 -5.76
C GLN A 49 9.33 6.57 -4.99
N TYR A 50 9.77 5.54 -5.70
CA TYR A 50 9.98 4.22 -5.13
C TYR A 50 11.41 3.75 -5.38
N ARG A 51 12.08 3.33 -4.29
CA ARG A 51 13.44 2.78 -4.38
C ARG A 51 13.35 1.26 -4.38
N ASP A 52 13.80 0.63 -5.45
CA ASP A 52 13.77 -0.83 -5.56
C ASP A 52 14.90 -1.49 -4.77
N VAL A 53 14.97 -2.83 -4.85
CA VAL A 53 15.98 -3.60 -4.10
C VAL A 53 17.41 -3.28 -4.56
N LYS A 54 17.57 -2.76 -5.77
CA LYS A 54 18.88 -2.39 -6.31
C LYS A 54 19.26 -0.95 -6.00
N GLY A 55 18.40 -0.24 -5.30
CA GLY A 55 18.62 1.17 -4.97
C GLY A 55 18.21 2.13 -6.07
N VAL A 56 17.60 1.67 -7.14
CA VAL A 56 17.13 2.53 -8.24
C VAL A 56 15.80 3.15 -7.85
N THR A 57 15.71 4.48 -7.97
CA THR A 57 14.50 5.23 -7.68
C THR A 57 13.75 5.51 -8.97
N THR A 58 12.46 5.17 -8.97
CA THR A 58 11.55 5.42 -10.09
C THR A 58 10.31 6.15 -9.62
N ASN A 59 9.69 6.91 -10.52
CA ASN A 59 8.45 7.59 -10.24
C ASN A 59 7.27 6.66 -10.55
N ARG A 60 6.31 6.58 -9.61
CA ARG A 60 5.15 5.70 -9.75
C ARG A 60 3.87 6.49 -9.59
N THR A 61 2.88 6.17 -10.42
CA THR A 61 1.51 6.68 -10.27
C THR A 61 0.59 5.48 -10.27
N ILE A 62 -0.11 5.27 -9.17
CA ILE A 62 -0.86 4.03 -8.95
C ILE A 62 -2.22 4.30 -8.33
N GLU A 63 -3.08 3.28 -8.39
CA GLU A 63 -4.41 3.28 -7.76
C GLU A 63 -4.30 2.53 -6.44
N PRO A 64 -4.27 3.23 -5.28
CA PRO A 64 -4.13 2.56 -3.99
C PRO A 64 -5.38 1.74 -3.66
N GLN A 65 -5.19 0.46 -3.38
CA GLN A 65 -6.31 -0.46 -3.14
C GLN A 65 -6.37 -0.97 -1.72
N ALA A 66 -5.22 -1.18 -1.08
CA ALA A 66 -5.18 -1.79 0.24
C ALA A 66 -3.83 -1.57 0.90
N MET A 67 -3.78 -1.81 2.19
CA MET A 67 -2.57 -1.82 2.97
C MET A 67 -2.39 -3.22 3.54
N LEU A 68 -1.23 -3.82 3.34
CA LEU A 68 -0.94 -5.18 3.76
C LEU A 68 0.19 -5.19 4.77
N ILE A 69 -0.08 -5.72 5.95
CA ILE A 69 0.90 -5.81 7.02
C ILE A 69 1.41 -7.23 7.09
N LEU A 70 2.68 -7.40 6.77
CA LEU A 70 3.40 -8.69 6.90
C LEU A 70 4.54 -8.44 7.88
N PRO A 71 4.29 -8.48 9.19
CA PRO A 71 5.27 -8.03 10.17
C PRO A 71 6.66 -8.63 9.96
N PRO A 72 7.72 -7.81 10.02
CA PRO A 72 7.73 -6.40 10.41
C PRO A 72 7.52 -5.41 9.26
N LEU A 73 7.17 -5.86 8.05
CA LEU A 73 7.03 -4.99 6.87
C LEU A 73 5.60 -4.57 6.64
N TRP A 74 5.44 -3.37 6.09
CA TRP A 74 4.17 -2.81 5.67
C TRP A 74 4.22 -2.55 4.17
N TYR A 75 3.15 -2.93 3.47
CA TYR A 75 3.05 -2.80 2.01
C TYR A 75 1.83 -1.98 1.63
N LEU A 76 2.01 -1.14 0.62
CA LEU A 76 0.92 -0.52 -0.11
C LEU A 76 0.59 -1.43 -1.29
N VAL A 77 -0.65 -1.91 -1.35
CA VAL A 77 -1.12 -2.73 -2.47
C VAL A 77 -1.88 -1.83 -3.41
N ALA A 78 -1.49 -1.83 -4.67
CA ALA A 78 -2.04 -0.90 -5.64
C ALA A 78 -2.15 -1.54 -7.02
N TRP A 79 -3.06 -0.99 -7.81
CA TRP A 79 -3.11 -1.31 -9.23
C TRP A 79 -2.23 -0.32 -9.98
N ASP A 80 -1.32 -0.85 -10.78
CA ASP A 80 -0.45 -0.05 -11.62
C ASP A 80 -1.07 0.05 -13.02
N PRO A 81 -1.66 1.20 -13.40
CA PRO A 81 -2.35 1.31 -14.67
C PRO A 81 -1.41 1.23 -15.88
N THR A 82 -0.13 1.57 -15.69
CA THR A 82 0.85 1.47 -16.78
C THR A 82 1.16 0.01 -17.09
N ARG A 83 1.33 -0.82 -16.07
CA ARG A 83 1.64 -2.25 -16.23
C ARG A 83 0.41 -3.13 -16.27
N ARG A 84 -0.76 -2.57 -15.88
CA ARG A 84 -2.05 -3.27 -15.84
C ARG A 84 -1.96 -4.51 -14.95
N ASP A 85 -1.44 -4.31 -13.74
CA ASP A 85 -1.25 -5.38 -12.79
C ASP A 85 -1.24 -4.83 -11.37
N PHE A 86 -1.54 -5.70 -10.40
CA PHE A 86 -1.39 -5.36 -8.99
C PHE A 86 0.08 -5.41 -8.60
N ARG A 87 0.49 -4.46 -7.74
CA ARG A 87 1.85 -4.37 -7.24
C ARG A 87 1.83 -4.14 -5.74
N HIS A 88 2.85 -4.70 -5.07
CA HIS A 88 3.08 -4.46 -3.66
C HIS A 88 4.30 -3.56 -3.52
N PHE A 89 4.13 -2.43 -2.84
CA PHE A 89 5.22 -1.48 -2.60
C PHE A 89 5.53 -1.46 -1.11
N ARG A 90 6.78 -1.74 -0.75
CA ARG A 90 7.21 -1.59 0.64
C ARG A 90 7.09 -0.12 1.03
N MET A 91 6.38 0.14 2.12
CA MET A 91 6.09 1.53 2.51
C MET A 91 7.36 2.27 2.93
N ASP A 92 8.36 1.55 3.47
CA ASP A 92 9.64 2.14 3.87
C ASP A 92 10.53 2.54 2.68
N ARG A 93 10.14 2.18 1.46
CA ARG A 93 10.85 2.56 0.22
C ARG A 93 10.14 3.64 -0.58
N ILE A 94 9.04 4.14 -0.07
CA ILE A 94 8.24 5.19 -0.72
C ILE A 94 8.70 6.54 -0.18
N SER A 95 8.89 7.51 -1.08
CA SER A 95 9.20 8.90 -0.72
C SER A 95 8.40 9.86 -1.58
N LYS A 96 8.22 11.08 -1.09
CA LYS A 96 7.51 12.17 -1.78
C LYS A 96 6.12 11.75 -2.25
N PRO A 97 5.28 11.21 -1.36
CA PRO A 97 3.93 10.79 -1.75
C PRO A 97 3.04 12.00 -1.98
N GLU A 98 2.23 11.93 -3.04
CA GLU A 98 1.31 12.99 -3.41
C GLU A 98 0.08 12.38 -4.07
N TYR A 99 -1.11 12.68 -3.53
CA TYR A 99 -2.33 12.30 -4.22
C TYR A 99 -2.63 13.33 -5.32
N ILE A 100 -3.23 12.85 -6.41
CA ILE A 100 -3.58 13.71 -7.54
C ILE A 100 -5.09 13.68 -7.78
N GLU A 101 -5.58 14.57 -8.64
CA GLU A 101 -7.03 14.72 -8.80
C GLU A 101 -7.68 13.61 -9.61
N THR A 102 -6.91 12.92 -10.45
CA THR A 102 -7.44 11.83 -11.26
C THR A 102 -8.01 10.73 -10.35
N THR A 103 -9.21 10.28 -10.64
CA THR A 103 -9.89 9.25 -9.86
C THR A 103 -9.83 7.90 -10.53
N PHE A 104 -10.17 6.85 -9.77
CA PHE A 104 -10.21 5.48 -10.25
C PHE A 104 -11.37 4.74 -9.59
N ARG A 105 -11.65 3.52 -10.06
CA ARG A 105 -12.63 2.64 -9.42
C ARG A 105 -11.92 1.59 -8.58
N ARG A 106 -12.50 1.30 -7.41
CA ARG A 106 -11.98 0.26 -6.53
C ARG A 106 -11.94 -1.07 -7.26
N ARG A 107 -10.84 -1.82 -7.07
CA ARG A 107 -10.67 -3.14 -7.65
C ARG A 107 -10.62 -4.18 -6.55
N TYR A 108 -11.05 -5.39 -6.87
CA TYR A 108 -10.88 -6.53 -5.97
C TYR A 108 -9.44 -7.01 -6.02
N VAL A 109 -8.78 -7.06 -4.86
CA VAL A 109 -7.38 -7.52 -4.78
C VAL A 109 -7.38 -9.02 -4.50
N PRO A 110 -6.73 -9.83 -5.34
CA PRO A 110 -6.69 -11.28 -5.14
C PRO A 110 -5.61 -11.65 -4.12
N PHE A 111 -5.91 -11.47 -2.83
CA PHE A 111 -4.98 -11.85 -1.77
C PHE A 111 -4.86 -13.36 -1.65
N GLU A 112 -3.69 -13.82 -1.21
CA GLU A 112 -3.47 -15.22 -0.92
C GLU A 112 -4.30 -15.65 0.30
N SER A 113 -4.56 -16.96 0.42
CA SER A 113 -5.45 -17.49 1.44
C SER A 113 -4.98 -17.25 2.88
N HIS A 114 -3.68 -17.05 3.10
CA HIS A 114 -3.14 -16.79 4.44
C HIS A 114 -3.29 -15.33 4.86
N VAL A 115 -3.76 -14.47 3.97
CA VAL A 115 -3.97 -13.04 4.27
C VAL A 115 -5.41 -12.84 4.73
N SER A 116 -5.59 -12.14 5.85
CA SER A 116 -6.90 -11.90 6.44
C SER A 116 -7.16 -10.40 6.61
N PRO A 117 -8.40 -9.95 6.42
CA PRO A 117 -8.75 -8.57 6.76
C PRO A 117 -8.57 -8.33 8.26
N ILE A 118 -7.98 -7.21 8.63
CA ILE A 118 -7.78 -6.88 10.05
C ILE A 118 -9.11 -6.80 10.79
N ARG A 119 -10.15 -6.28 10.16
CA ARG A 119 -11.48 -6.17 10.76
C ARG A 119 -12.03 -7.52 11.25
N ASP A 120 -11.61 -8.63 10.64
CA ASP A 120 -12.08 -9.95 11.04
C ASP A 120 -11.40 -10.44 12.31
N LEU A 121 -10.28 -9.85 12.69
CA LEU A 121 -9.54 -10.23 13.90
C LEU A 121 -10.16 -9.66 15.17
N SER A 122 -11.08 -8.71 15.04
CA SER A 122 -11.72 -8.06 16.19
C SER A 122 -12.95 -8.79 16.70
N ARG A 123 -13.28 -9.93 16.11
CA ARG A 123 -14.44 -10.72 16.50
C ARG A 123 -14.14 -11.66 17.64
#